data_f6b8a113cf89a1235280047830a4d41b
#
_entry.id   f6b8a113cf89a1235280047830a4d41b
#
_cell.length_a   1.000
_cell.length_b   1.000
_cell.length_c   1.000
_cell.angle_alpha   90.00
_cell.angle_beta   90.00
_cell.angle_gamma   90.00
#
_symmetry.space_group_name_H-M   'P 1'
#
loop_
_entity.id
_entity.type
_entity.pdbx_description
1 polymer ?
#
loop_
_entity_poly.entity_id
_entity_poly.type
_entity_poly.pdbx_seq_one_letter_code
_entity_poly.pdbx_strand_id
1 'polypeptide(L)'
;MIKKFLFNEFGVCTNPDKTEIGSGIPYIEISTAYVRGKWTYGVMYMLADRGGAFGTNLSNTNWFKTQEDAIEHALNWTKHWLNVQIEQERNRNSSVCKSAAKILKEIENLLPKKRYVQLELFEF
;
A
#
# COMPACT_ATOMS: atom_id res chain seq x y z
N MET A 1 17.09 16.39 -4.53
CA MET A 1 16.13 17.47 -4.22
C MET A 1 14.73 16.89 -4.08
N ILE A 2 14.04 17.24 -3.01
CA ILE A 2 12.68 16.75 -2.78
C ILE A 2 11.69 17.57 -3.60
N LYS A 3 10.84 16.87 -4.32
CA LYS A 3 9.77 17.47 -5.11
C LYS A 3 8.80 18.24 -4.19
N LYS A 4 8.25 19.31 -4.66
CA LYS A 4 7.24 20.06 -3.94
C LYS A 4 5.88 19.41 -4.15
N PHE A 5 5.29 18.88 -3.07
CA PHE A 5 3.96 18.28 -3.08
C PHE A 5 2.90 19.36 -2.89
N LEU A 6 1.85 19.30 -3.70
CA LEU A 6 0.77 20.27 -3.70
C LEU A 6 -0.50 19.65 -3.12
N PHE A 7 -1.17 20.39 -2.26
CA PHE A 7 -2.41 19.94 -1.63
C PHE A 7 -3.55 20.86 -2.01
N ASN A 8 -4.73 20.30 -2.25
CA ASN A 8 -5.91 21.07 -2.58
C ASN A 8 -6.59 21.61 -1.31
N GLU A 9 -7.72 22.30 -1.49
CA GLU A 9 -8.47 22.90 -0.38
C GLU A 9 -9.00 21.88 0.62
N PHE A 10 -9.10 20.60 0.25
CA PHE A 10 -9.53 19.52 1.12
C PHE A 10 -8.35 18.81 1.80
N GLY A 11 -7.13 19.30 1.58
CA GLY A 11 -5.93 18.70 2.16
C GLY A 11 -5.44 17.44 1.45
N VAL A 12 -5.91 17.18 0.23
CA VAL A 12 -5.51 16.02 -0.57
C VAL A 12 -4.37 16.39 -1.50
N CYS A 13 -3.31 15.56 -1.54
CA CYS A 13 -2.18 15.78 -2.43
C CYS A 13 -2.60 15.56 -3.88
N THR A 14 -2.36 16.54 -4.73
CA THR A 14 -2.73 16.49 -6.16
C THR A 14 -1.62 15.94 -7.05
N ASN A 15 -0.40 15.85 -6.54
CA ASN A 15 0.76 15.38 -7.31
C ASN A 15 1.64 14.41 -6.51
N PRO A 16 1.06 13.36 -5.89
CA PRO A 16 1.87 12.44 -5.08
C PRO A 16 2.83 11.64 -5.94
N ASP A 17 3.86 11.08 -5.30
CA ASP A 17 4.67 10.05 -5.92
C ASP A 17 3.87 8.74 -5.92
N LYS A 18 4.00 7.95 -6.96
CA LYS A 18 3.21 6.72 -7.12
C LYS A 18 4.09 5.51 -7.28
N THR A 19 3.72 4.43 -6.59
CA THR A 19 4.32 3.10 -6.76
C THR A 19 3.21 2.17 -7.21
N GLU A 20 3.36 1.57 -8.38
CA GLU A 20 2.36 0.71 -8.98
C GLU A 20 2.74 -0.75 -8.86
N ILE A 21 1.77 -1.60 -8.53
CA ILE A 21 1.94 -3.04 -8.41
C ILE A 21 0.88 -3.71 -9.28
N GLY A 22 1.30 -4.52 -10.24
CA GLY A 22 0.43 -5.10 -11.23
C GLY A 22 0.07 -4.10 -12.32
N SER A 23 -0.79 -4.49 -13.23
CA SER A 23 -1.34 -3.62 -14.27
C SER A 23 -2.71 -4.14 -14.67
N GLY A 24 -3.65 -3.21 -14.91
CA GLY A 24 -5.02 -3.59 -15.23
C GLY A 24 -5.75 -4.10 -14.00
N ILE A 25 -6.10 -5.37 -14.00
CA ILE A 25 -6.79 -6.04 -12.88
C ILE A 25 -6.10 -7.38 -12.64
N PRO A 26 -5.57 -7.67 -11.44
CA PRO A 26 -5.54 -6.82 -10.25
C PRO A 26 -4.47 -5.72 -10.30
N TYR A 27 -4.68 -4.65 -9.54
CA TYR A 27 -3.82 -3.48 -9.56
C TYR A 27 -3.85 -2.78 -8.21
N ILE A 28 -2.69 -2.38 -7.72
CA ILE A 28 -2.54 -1.59 -6.49
C ILE A 28 -1.66 -0.38 -6.83
N GLU A 29 -2.06 0.79 -6.37
CA GLU A 29 -1.25 2.00 -6.50
C GLU A 29 -1.07 2.60 -5.11
N ILE A 30 0.19 2.75 -4.70
CA ILE A 30 0.53 3.41 -3.44
C ILE A 30 1.02 4.80 -3.79
N SER A 31 0.37 5.82 -3.23
CA SER A 31 0.77 7.21 -3.39
C SER A 31 1.41 7.70 -2.10
N THR A 32 2.47 8.51 -2.22
CA THR A 32 3.16 9.08 -1.07
C THR A 32 3.36 10.57 -1.27
N ALA A 33 3.39 11.31 -0.16
CA ALA A 33 3.63 12.74 -0.18
C ALA A 33 4.40 13.14 1.07
N TYR A 34 5.22 14.18 0.92
CA TYR A 34 6.06 14.71 1.99
C TYR A 34 5.56 16.10 2.36
N VAL A 35 5.33 16.33 3.62
CA VAL A 35 4.94 17.65 4.13
C VAL A 35 5.40 17.78 5.59
N ARG A 36 5.96 18.97 5.91
CA ARG A 36 6.39 19.30 7.28
C ARG A 36 7.37 18.29 7.87
N GLY A 37 8.27 17.77 7.03
CA GLY A 37 9.33 16.86 7.46
C GLY A 37 8.91 15.41 7.60
N LYS A 38 7.73 15.04 7.15
CA LYS A 38 7.22 13.66 7.29
C LYS A 38 6.52 13.19 6.02
N TRP A 39 6.49 11.87 5.84
CA TRP A 39 5.84 11.21 4.71
C TRP A 39 4.51 10.59 5.15
N THR A 40 3.53 10.65 4.26
CA THR A 40 2.25 9.94 4.42
C THR A 40 1.94 9.18 3.14
N TYR A 41 0.90 8.34 3.16
CA TYR A 41 0.56 7.55 1.99
C TYR A 41 -0.94 7.44 1.80
N GLY A 42 -1.33 7.04 0.57
CA GLY A 42 -2.67 6.59 0.23
C GLY A 42 -2.57 5.32 -0.59
N VAL A 43 -3.66 4.60 -0.73
CA VAL A 43 -3.72 3.35 -1.48
C VAL A 43 -4.93 3.36 -2.39
N MET A 44 -4.74 2.95 -3.64
CA MET A 44 -5.83 2.66 -4.57
C MET A 44 -5.73 1.19 -4.97
N TYR A 45 -6.85 0.49 -5.02
CA TYR A 45 -6.86 -0.91 -5.38
C TYR A 45 -7.97 -1.23 -6.38
N MET A 46 -7.70 -2.23 -7.20
CA MET A 46 -8.66 -2.75 -8.17
C MET A 46 -8.53 -4.27 -8.20
N LEU A 47 -9.56 -4.97 -7.76
CA LEU A 47 -9.61 -6.43 -7.78
C LEU A 47 -10.85 -6.83 -8.57
N ALA A 48 -10.73 -7.70 -9.55
CA ALA A 48 -11.86 -8.24 -10.29
C ALA A 48 -13.02 -7.22 -10.48
N ASP A 49 -14.08 -7.34 -9.67
CA ASP A 49 -15.29 -6.53 -9.75
C ASP A 49 -15.36 -5.42 -8.71
N ARG A 50 -14.27 -5.17 -7.95
CA ARG A 50 -14.28 -4.16 -6.90
C ARG A 50 -13.02 -3.33 -6.89
N GLY A 51 -13.18 -2.08 -6.50
CA GLY A 51 -12.08 -1.15 -6.36
C GLY A 51 -12.38 -0.14 -5.26
N GLY A 52 -11.36 0.59 -4.87
CA GLY A 52 -11.50 1.65 -3.88
C GLY A 52 -10.18 2.38 -3.71
N ALA A 53 -10.23 3.45 -2.90
CA ALA A 53 -9.05 4.26 -2.66
C ALA A 53 -9.20 5.10 -1.41
N PHE A 54 -8.08 5.39 -0.75
CA PHE A 54 -7.99 6.52 0.16
C PHE A 54 -6.75 7.32 -0.21
N GLY A 55 -6.88 8.65 -0.22
CA GLY A 55 -5.84 9.52 -0.76
C GLY A 55 -4.73 9.85 0.22
N THR A 56 -3.67 10.43 -0.32
CA THR A 56 -2.55 11.03 0.41
C THR A 56 -3.02 12.37 0.94
N ASN A 57 -3.30 12.48 2.21
CA ASN A 57 -4.14 13.53 2.76
C ASN A 57 -3.55 14.07 4.07
N LEU A 58 -3.67 15.37 4.30
CA LEU A 58 -3.18 16.02 5.51
C LEU A 58 -3.85 15.53 6.79
N SER A 59 -5.05 14.95 6.68
CA SER A 59 -5.77 14.41 7.84
C SER A 59 -5.38 12.99 8.18
N ASN A 60 -4.51 12.33 7.40
CA ASN A 60 -4.00 11.02 7.75
C ASN A 60 -3.25 11.09 9.07
N THR A 61 -3.40 10.07 9.89
CA THR A 61 -2.74 9.99 11.20
C THR A 61 -1.40 9.27 11.15
N ASN A 62 -1.13 8.55 10.07
CA ASN A 62 0.10 7.79 9.92
C ASN A 62 1.15 8.62 9.18
N TRP A 63 2.22 8.99 9.89
CA TRP A 63 3.31 9.79 9.37
C TRP A 63 4.65 9.11 9.61
N PHE A 64 5.53 9.16 8.62
CA PHE A 64 6.79 8.42 8.60
C PHE A 64 7.96 9.34 8.31
N LYS A 65 9.14 8.96 8.78
CA LYS A 65 10.37 9.76 8.57
C LYS A 65 10.87 9.64 7.15
N THR A 66 10.67 8.49 6.50
CA THR A 66 11.16 8.24 5.14
C THR A 66 10.05 7.76 4.24
N GLN A 67 10.22 7.97 2.94
CA GLN A 67 9.30 7.47 1.93
C GLN A 67 9.23 5.94 1.96
N GLU A 68 10.38 5.28 2.15
CA GLU A 68 10.45 3.82 2.23
C GLU A 68 9.62 3.27 3.37
N ASP A 69 9.66 3.93 4.54
CA ASP A 69 8.84 3.53 5.68
C ASP A 69 7.35 3.67 5.37
N ALA A 70 6.96 4.75 4.71
CA ALA A 70 5.56 4.97 4.30
C ALA A 70 5.10 3.89 3.33
N ILE A 71 5.92 3.57 2.32
CA ILE A 71 5.62 2.53 1.34
C ILE A 71 5.52 1.16 2.03
N GLU A 72 6.46 0.84 2.90
CA GLU A 72 6.44 -0.44 3.62
C GLU A 72 5.17 -0.60 4.47
N HIS A 73 4.78 0.46 5.16
CA HIS A 73 3.55 0.44 5.95
C HIS A 73 2.32 0.27 5.06
N ALA A 74 2.29 0.95 3.91
CA ALA A 74 1.21 0.82 2.94
C ALA A 74 1.13 -0.61 2.39
N LEU A 75 2.27 -1.24 2.09
CA LEU A 75 2.32 -2.61 1.61
C LEU A 75 1.81 -3.60 2.67
N ASN A 76 2.19 -3.40 3.92
CA ASN A 76 1.70 -4.26 5.02
C ASN A 76 0.20 -4.09 5.25
N TRP A 77 -0.30 -2.86 5.18
CA TRP A 77 -1.73 -2.59 5.27
C TRP A 77 -2.49 -3.30 4.14
N THR A 78 -1.98 -3.17 2.91
CA THR A 78 -2.59 -3.77 1.74
C THR A 78 -2.55 -5.30 1.82
N LYS A 79 -1.44 -5.87 2.29
CA LYS A 79 -1.31 -7.30 2.50
C LYS A 79 -2.37 -7.81 3.47
N HIS A 80 -2.56 -7.12 4.59
CA HIS A 80 -3.58 -7.48 5.57
C HIS A 80 -4.97 -7.42 4.96
N TRP A 81 -5.27 -6.32 4.25
CA TRP A 81 -6.56 -6.14 3.60
C TRP A 81 -6.85 -7.23 2.56
N LEU A 82 -5.85 -7.60 1.75
CA LEU A 82 -6.00 -8.66 0.77
C LEU A 82 -6.28 -10.01 1.42
N ASN A 83 -5.62 -10.33 2.53
CA ASN A 83 -5.88 -11.55 3.27
C ASN A 83 -7.32 -11.58 3.81
N VAL A 84 -7.83 -10.44 4.27
CA VAL A 84 -9.22 -10.32 4.71
C VAL A 84 -10.17 -10.57 3.54
N GLN A 85 -9.89 -10.00 2.37
CA GLN A 85 -10.71 -10.22 1.17
C GLN A 85 -10.75 -11.70 0.76
N ILE A 86 -9.60 -12.36 0.76
CA ILE A 86 -9.52 -13.79 0.43
C ILE A 86 -10.37 -14.61 1.39
N GLU A 87 -10.27 -14.34 2.69
CA GLU A 87 -11.02 -15.06 3.70
C GLU A 87 -12.52 -14.85 3.57
N GLN A 88 -12.95 -13.61 3.37
CA GLN A 88 -14.37 -13.26 3.24
C GLN A 88 -15.01 -13.81 1.97
N GLU A 89 -14.25 -13.89 0.88
CA GLU A 89 -14.77 -14.25 -0.44
C GLU A 89 -14.44 -15.69 -0.86
N ARG A 90 -13.83 -16.47 0.02
CA ARG A 90 -13.34 -17.82 -0.28
C ARG A 90 -14.38 -18.70 -0.96
N ASN A 91 -15.63 -18.68 -0.49
CA ASN A 91 -16.70 -19.51 -1.01
C ASN A 91 -17.76 -18.71 -1.79
N ARG A 92 -17.53 -17.43 -2.05
CA ARG A 92 -18.51 -16.55 -2.69
C ARG A 92 -18.06 -16.03 -4.04
N ASN A 93 -16.82 -15.58 -4.14
CA ASN A 93 -16.33 -14.93 -5.34
C ASN A 93 -14.88 -15.37 -5.62
N SER A 94 -14.76 -16.40 -6.45
CA SER A 94 -13.46 -16.96 -6.80
C SER A 94 -12.59 -15.98 -7.61
N SER A 95 -13.20 -15.08 -8.37
CA SER A 95 -12.47 -14.07 -9.15
C SER A 95 -11.74 -13.10 -8.23
N VAL A 96 -12.40 -12.63 -7.17
CA VAL A 96 -11.77 -11.75 -6.17
C VAL A 96 -10.65 -12.49 -5.46
N CYS A 97 -10.88 -13.73 -5.05
CA CYS A 97 -9.84 -14.53 -4.37
C CYS A 97 -8.60 -14.73 -5.24
N LYS A 98 -8.79 -15.04 -6.52
CA LYS A 98 -7.67 -15.24 -7.45
C LYS A 98 -6.90 -13.95 -7.69
N SER A 99 -7.62 -12.84 -7.90
CA SER A 99 -7.01 -11.53 -8.08
C SER A 99 -6.23 -11.10 -6.85
N ALA A 100 -6.83 -11.25 -5.67
CA ALA A 100 -6.19 -10.90 -4.40
C ALA A 100 -4.93 -11.76 -4.16
N ALA A 101 -5.01 -13.05 -4.38
CA ALA A 101 -3.88 -13.95 -4.21
C ALA A 101 -2.72 -13.61 -5.15
N LYS A 102 -3.03 -13.27 -6.40
CA LYS A 102 -2.02 -12.90 -7.39
C LYS A 102 -1.26 -11.64 -6.99
N ILE A 103 -1.98 -10.58 -6.61
CA ILE A 103 -1.34 -9.32 -6.25
C ILE A 103 -0.65 -9.42 -4.88
N LEU A 104 -1.19 -10.20 -3.98
CA LEU A 104 -0.58 -10.47 -2.67
C LEU A 104 0.81 -11.05 -2.81
N LYS A 105 0.99 -11.98 -3.73
CA LYS A 105 2.29 -12.58 -3.99
C LYS A 105 3.31 -11.55 -4.46
N GLU A 106 2.88 -10.60 -5.31
CA GLU A 106 3.75 -9.53 -5.78
C GLU A 106 4.14 -8.59 -4.63
N ILE A 107 3.20 -8.29 -3.73
CA ILE A 107 3.46 -7.46 -2.56
C ILE A 107 4.46 -8.13 -1.62
N GLU A 108 4.29 -9.43 -1.37
CA GLU A 108 5.21 -10.18 -0.51
C GLU A 108 6.63 -10.17 -1.04
N ASN A 109 6.80 -10.18 -2.37
CA ASN A 109 8.11 -10.10 -2.99
C ASN A 109 8.76 -8.73 -2.84
N LEU A 110 7.96 -7.68 -2.65
CA LEU A 110 8.46 -6.31 -2.47
C LEU A 110 8.79 -5.97 -1.03
N LEU A 111 8.20 -6.68 -0.06
CA LEU A 111 8.44 -6.41 1.35
C LEU A 111 9.84 -6.82 1.77
N PRO A 112 10.49 -6.04 2.65
CA PRO A 112 11.83 -6.37 3.12
C PRO A 112 11.87 -7.71 3.84
N LYS A 113 12.90 -8.51 3.52
CA LYS A 113 13.13 -9.81 4.15
C LYS A 113 14.04 -9.73 5.38
N LYS A 114 14.43 -8.54 5.77
CA LYS A 114 15.35 -8.30 6.88
C LYS A 114 14.85 -8.88 8.21
N ARG A 115 13.55 -8.93 8.40
CA ARG A 115 12.95 -9.48 9.61
C ARG A 115 13.29 -10.94 9.83
N TYR A 116 13.34 -11.72 8.76
CA TYR A 116 13.65 -13.15 8.87
C TYR A 116 15.08 -13.36 9.33
N VAL A 117 16.00 -12.58 8.80
CA VAL A 117 17.40 -12.64 9.22
C VAL A 117 17.55 -12.26 10.68
N GLN A 118 16.87 -11.21 11.13
CA GLN A 118 16.93 -10.77 12.53
C GLN A 118 16.33 -11.80 13.48
N LEU A 119 15.23 -12.43 13.10
CA LEU A 119 14.59 -13.46 13.91
C LEU A 119 15.50 -14.68 14.08
N GLU A 120 16.18 -15.08 13.01
CA GLU A 120 17.12 -16.18 13.05
C GLU A 120 18.28 -15.88 14.00
N LEU A 121 18.75 -14.63 14.03
CA LEU A 121 19.82 -14.22 14.93
C LEU A 121 19.39 -14.26 16.40
N PHE A 122 18.13 -13.99 16.68
CA PHE A 122 17.62 -13.97 18.04
C PHE A 122 17.24 -15.36 18.57
N GLU A 123 17.15 -16.35 17.73
CA GLU A 123 16.86 -17.71 18.15
C GLU A 123 18.09 -18.45 18.69
N PHE A 124 19.24 -17.82 18.60
CA PHE A 124 20.46 -18.35 19.17
C PHE A 124 20.68 -17.82 20.59
#